data_d72e970d52a42e0fdc7a53696efa1563
#
_entry.id   d72e970d52a42e0fdc7a53696efa1563
#
_cell.length_a   1.000
_cell.length_b   1.000
_cell.length_c   1.000
_cell.angle_alpha   90.00
_cell.angle_beta   90.00
_cell.angle_gamma   90.00
#
_symmetry.space_group_name_H-M   'P 1'
#
loop_
_entity.id
_entity.type
_entity.pdbx_description
1 polymer ?
#
loop_
_entity_poly.entity_id
_entity_poly.type
_entity_poly.pdbx_seq_one_letter_code
_entity_poly.pdbx_strand_id
1 'polypeptide(L)'
;MSKKPVVLMILDGYGLNDNCEHNAVCEGKTPVMDQLMSQCPFVKGQASGLAVGLPDGQMGNSEVGHLNMGAGRVVYQELTRITKSINDGDFFNVPEFLTAVENCKKNNSALHLFGLVSTGGVHSHLNHIYGLLELAKRNGLEKVYVHCFLDGRDTPPESGKEFVTELEAKMAELGTGKVASVMGRYYAMDRDKRWDRVELAYKALTKGEGNTAASATEGIQASYDAGKSDEFVVPFVVTENGKALATINDGDSVIFFNFRPDRAREITHAFCDDNFDGFAREKKLDLVYVCFTDYDETITNKAQTESTAATEQETIVTEVSAETQTQ
;
A
#
# COMPACT_ATOMS: atom_id res chain seq x y z
N MET A 1 -29.73 -34.08 22.29
CA MET A 1 -29.95 -32.79 23.00
C MET A 1 -30.38 -31.76 21.95
N SER A 2 -31.47 -31.01 22.17
CA SER A 2 -31.85 -29.92 21.26
C SER A 2 -30.83 -28.81 21.39
N LYS A 3 -30.22 -28.40 20.26
CA LYS A 3 -29.32 -27.21 20.21
C LYS A 3 -30.11 -25.98 20.61
N LYS A 4 -29.67 -25.27 21.64
CA LYS A 4 -30.26 -23.99 22.04
C LYS A 4 -29.68 -22.93 21.08
N PRO A 5 -30.50 -22.06 20.46
CA PRO A 5 -30.01 -21.00 19.61
C PRO A 5 -29.29 -19.93 20.44
N VAL A 6 -28.22 -19.38 19.89
CA VAL A 6 -27.56 -18.18 20.41
C VAL A 6 -27.89 -17.02 19.48
N VAL A 7 -28.30 -15.89 20.05
CA VAL A 7 -28.63 -14.68 19.28
C VAL A 7 -27.59 -13.61 19.61
N LEU A 8 -26.87 -13.14 18.61
CA LEU A 8 -26.02 -11.95 18.69
C LEU A 8 -26.82 -10.76 18.14
N MET A 9 -27.12 -9.78 19.00
CA MET A 9 -27.79 -8.54 18.60
C MET A 9 -26.79 -7.40 18.61
N ILE A 10 -26.53 -6.83 17.43
CA ILE A 10 -25.62 -5.71 17.25
C ILE A 10 -26.45 -4.43 17.16
N LEU A 11 -26.25 -3.53 18.12
CA LEU A 11 -26.86 -2.20 18.14
C LEU A 11 -25.84 -1.21 17.55
N ASP A 12 -25.77 -1.15 16.23
CA ASP A 12 -24.80 -0.33 15.51
C ASP A 12 -25.01 1.16 15.80
N GLY A 13 -23.93 1.86 16.15
CA GLY A 13 -23.97 3.27 16.57
C GLY A 13 -24.38 3.48 18.04
N TYR A 14 -24.72 2.44 18.79
CA TYR A 14 -25.07 2.54 20.22
C TYR A 14 -23.79 2.51 21.06
N GLY A 15 -23.08 3.66 21.14
CA GLY A 15 -21.83 3.79 21.89
C GLY A 15 -22.05 4.20 23.36
N LEU A 16 -21.03 3.94 24.18
CA LEU A 16 -21.00 4.40 25.57
C LEU A 16 -20.34 5.77 25.64
N ASN A 17 -21.01 6.73 26.24
CA ASN A 17 -20.49 8.04 26.52
C ASN A 17 -21.08 8.54 27.85
N ASP A 18 -20.22 8.93 28.79
CA ASP A 18 -20.64 9.42 30.11
C ASP A 18 -21.16 10.87 30.04
N ASN A 19 -20.94 11.59 28.93
CA ASN A 19 -21.53 12.89 28.68
C ASN A 19 -22.93 12.74 28.07
N CYS A 20 -23.94 13.26 28.78
CA CYS A 20 -25.33 13.21 28.34
C CYS A 20 -25.75 14.37 27.41
N GLU A 21 -24.97 15.44 27.32
CA GLU A 21 -25.29 16.58 26.46
C GLU A 21 -25.23 16.14 24.97
N HIS A 22 -26.36 16.32 24.27
CA HIS A 22 -26.56 15.88 22.88
C HIS A 22 -26.39 14.36 22.66
N ASN A 23 -26.60 13.56 23.69
CA ASN A 23 -26.48 12.09 23.67
C ASN A 23 -27.86 11.42 23.80
N ALA A 24 -28.43 11.06 22.68
CA ALA A 24 -29.78 10.45 22.64
C ALA A 24 -29.88 9.12 23.42
N VAL A 25 -28.78 8.37 23.56
CA VAL A 25 -28.72 7.13 24.35
C VAL A 25 -28.88 7.45 25.83
N CYS A 26 -28.20 8.50 26.32
CA CYS A 26 -28.27 8.92 27.73
C CYS A 26 -29.55 9.66 28.06
N GLU A 27 -30.04 10.51 27.15
CA GLU A 27 -31.31 11.30 27.35
C GLU A 27 -32.58 10.44 27.17
N GLY A 28 -32.43 9.31 26.44
CA GLY A 28 -33.54 8.40 26.18
C GLY A 28 -33.95 7.58 27.39
N LYS A 29 -35.20 7.09 27.39
CA LYS A 29 -35.66 6.12 28.38
C LYS A 29 -35.32 4.72 27.90
N THR A 30 -34.30 4.10 28.51
CA THR A 30 -33.73 2.80 28.10
C THR A 30 -33.82 1.74 29.22
N PRO A 31 -35.00 1.51 29.86
CA PRO A 31 -35.10 0.71 31.09
C PRO A 31 -34.62 -0.75 30.92
N VAL A 32 -34.80 -1.32 29.74
CA VAL A 32 -34.32 -2.70 29.46
C VAL A 32 -32.79 -2.74 29.34
N MET A 33 -32.17 -1.77 28.64
CA MET A 33 -30.73 -1.69 28.54
C MET A 33 -30.09 -1.39 29.90
N ASP A 34 -30.69 -0.47 30.67
CA ASP A 34 -30.23 -0.12 32.01
C ASP A 34 -30.23 -1.37 32.93
N GLN A 35 -31.32 -2.16 32.85
CA GLN A 35 -31.40 -3.42 33.57
C GLN A 35 -30.39 -4.43 33.12
N LEU A 36 -30.18 -4.64 31.82
CA LEU A 36 -29.18 -5.57 31.27
C LEU A 36 -27.78 -5.18 31.69
N MET A 37 -27.39 -3.91 31.57
CA MET A 37 -26.09 -3.39 31.95
C MET A 37 -25.80 -3.52 33.44
N SER A 38 -26.85 -3.45 34.31
CA SER A 38 -26.71 -3.55 35.77
C SER A 38 -26.74 -4.99 36.30
N GLN A 39 -27.40 -5.92 35.62
CA GLN A 39 -27.67 -7.27 36.12
C GLN A 39 -26.97 -8.39 35.37
N CYS A 40 -26.52 -8.13 34.13
CA CYS A 40 -25.84 -9.12 33.30
C CYS A 40 -24.32 -8.86 33.25
N PRO A 41 -23.51 -9.88 32.89
CA PRO A 41 -22.10 -9.68 32.61
C PRO A 41 -21.91 -8.63 31.52
N PHE A 42 -21.07 -7.64 31.78
CA PHE A 42 -20.86 -6.49 30.91
C PHE A 42 -19.37 -6.18 30.79
N VAL A 43 -18.90 -5.96 29.56
CA VAL A 43 -17.55 -5.51 29.25
C VAL A 43 -17.57 -4.39 28.23
N LYS A 44 -16.65 -3.45 28.37
CA LYS A 44 -16.45 -2.38 27.37
C LYS A 44 -15.51 -2.91 26.28
N GLY A 45 -15.93 -2.84 25.03
CA GLY A 45 -15.10 -3.09 23.85
C GLY A 45 -14.56 -1.79 23.27
N GLN A 46 -13.38 -1.84 22.64
CA GLN A 46 -12.86 -0.75 21.85
C GLN A 46 -13.36 -0.85 20.42
N ALA A 47 -13.76 0.28 19.82
CA ALA A 47 -14.33 0.33 18.47
C ALA A 47 -13.53 1.27 17.54
N SER A 48 -12.27 1.56 17.84
CA SER A 48 -11.41 2.46 17.06
C SER A 48 -9.96 2.01 17.07
N GLY A 49 -9.18 2.57 16.16
CA GLY A 49 -7.73 2.34 16.08
C GLY A 49 -7.34 0.89 15.93
N LEU A 50 -6.20 0.52 16.49
CA LEU A 50 -5.61 -0.82 16.35
C LEU A 50 -6.51 -1.95 16.85
N ALA A 51 -7.40 -1.67 17.80
CA ALA A 51 -8.34 -2.66 18.33
C ALA A 51 -9.37 -3.16 17.29
N VAL A 52 -9.56 -2.42 16.21
CA VAL A 52 -10.43 -2.80 15.07
C VAL A 52 -9.68 -2.86 13.74
N GLY A 53 -8.35 -2.92 13.78
CA GLY A 53 -7.51 -3.09 12.59
C GLY A 53 -7.27 -1.81 11.78
N LEU A 54 -7.56 -0.64 12.36
CA LEU A 54 -7.30 0.67 11.78
C LEU A 54 -6.02 1.29 12.36
N PRO A 55 -5.43 2.32 11.70
CA PRO A 55 -4.34 3.10 12.30
C PRO A 55 -4.71 3.65 13.67
N ASP A 56 -3.70 3.83 14.54
CA ASP A 56 -3.91 4.39 15.86
C ASP A 56 -4.58 5.77 15.79
N GLY A 57 -5.52 6.04 16.70
CA GLY A 57 -6.29 7.29 16.72
C GLY A 57 -7.39 7.41 15.65
N GLN A 58 -7.48 6.50 14.68
CA GLN A 58 -8.54 6.54 13.68
C GLN A 58 -9.86 6.01 14.25
N MET A 59 -10.94 6.79 14.06
CA MET A 59 -12.29 6.39 14.44
C MET A 59 -12.72 5.15 13.64
N GLY A 60 -13.34 4.18 14.32
CA GLY A 60 -13.92 3.01 13.70
C GLY A 60 -15.17 3.33 12.86
N ASN A 61 -15.62 2.33 12.14
CA ASN A 61 -16.85 2.39 11.35
C ASN A 61 -17.57 1.04 11.39
N SER A 62 -18.80 1.01 10.86
CA SER A 62 -19.62 -0.21 10.85
C SER A 62 -18.97 -1.37 10.12
N GLU A 63 -18.30 -1.11 8.98
CA GLU A 63 -17.67 -2.15 8.16
C GLU A 63 -16.59 -2.92 8.94
N VAL A 64 -15.61 -2.22 9.49
CA VAL A 64 -14.53 -2.87 10.24
C VAL A 64 -15.04 -3.52 11.53
N GLY A 65 -16.04 -2.92 12.21
CA GLY A 65 -16.64 -3.49 13.40
C GLY A 65 -17.33 -4.82 13.13
N HIS A 66 -18.18 -4.88 12.12
CA HIS A 66 -18.86 -6.12 11.72
C HIS A 66 -17.89 -7.17 11.19
N LEU A 67 -16.86 -6.75 10.43
CA LEU A 67 -15.83 -7.66 9.94
C LEU A 67 -15.09 -8.34 11.10
N ASN A 68 -14.66 -7.58 12.11
CA ASN A 68 -13.96 -8.13 13.28
C ASN A 68 -14.86 -9.07 14.10
N MET A 69 -16.14 -8.69 14.31
CA MET A 69 -17.09 -9.57 15.01
C MET A 69 -17.36 -10.86 14.22
N GLY A 70 -17.50 -10.78 12.90
CA GLY A 70 -17.72 -11.93 12.04
C GLY A 70 -16.51 -12.87 11.98
N ALA A 71 -15.31 -12.31 11.95
CA ALA A 71 -14.05 -13.08 11.94
C ALA A 71 -13.65 -13.63 13.33
N GLY A 72 -14.24 -13.11 14.41
CA GLY A 72 -13.87 -13.48 15.79
C GLY A 72 -12.43 -13.03 16.18
N ARG A 73 -11.82 -12.15 15.41
CA ARG A 73 -10.48 -11.60 15.63
C ARG A 73 -10.34 -10.21 15.05
N VAL A 74 -9.24 -9.52 15.36
CA VAL A 74 -8.90 -8.25 14.72
C VAL A 74 -8.44 -8.52 13.28
N VAL A 75 -9.14 -7.93 12.31
CA VAL A 75 -8.76 -7.95 10.89
C VAL A 75 -8.11 -6.60 10.57
N TYR A 76 -6.80 -6.61 10.41
CA TYR A 76 -6.07 -5.39 10.09
C TYR A 76 -6.32 -4.96 8.64
N GLN A 77 -6.67 -3.68 8.46
CA GLN A 77 -6.70 -3.08 7.13
C GLN A 77 -5.29 -3.01 6.54
N GLU A 78 -5.15 -3.04 5.22
CA GLU A 78 -3.85 -3.18 4.53
C GLU A 78 -2.79 -2.17 5.02
N LEU A 79 -3.16 -0.89 5.16
CA LEU A 79 -2.25 0.13 5.71
C LEU A 79 -1.71 -0.26 7.09
N THR A 80 -2.60 -0.69 7.98
CA THR A 80 -2.25 -1.06 9.36
C THR A 80 -1.46 -2.35 9.39
N ARG A 81 -1.86 -3.34 8.59
CA ARG A 81 -1.23 -4.66 8.49
C ARG A 81 0.24 -4.53 8.06
N ILE A 82 0.49 -3.78 6.98
CA ILE A 82 1.84 -3.58 6.47
C ILE A 82 2.69 -2.78 7.46
N THR A 83 2.14 -1.69 8.03
CA THR A 83 2.84 -0.89 9.03
C THR A 83 3.19 -1.73 10.27
N LYS A 84 2.25 -2.57 10.73
CA LYS A 84 2.49 -3.49 11.86
C LYS A 84 3.59 -4.51 11.51
N SER A 85 3.54 -5.12 10.33
CA SER A 85 4.55 -6.08 9.86
C SER A 85 5.95 -5.48 9.82
N ILE A 86 6.08 -4.20 9.42
CA ILE A 86 7.37 -3.47 9.48
C ILE A 86 7.84 -3.31 10.92
N ASN A 87 6.96 -2.90 11.82
CA ASN A 87 7.29 -2.67 13.23
C ASN A 87 7.66 -3.96 13.97
N ASP A 88 6.96 -5.06 13.68
CA ASP A 88 7.21 -6.37 14.27
C ASP A 88 8.44 -7.07 13.65
N GLY A 89 8.86 -6.64 12.46
CA GLY A 89 10.01 -7.19 11.76
C GLY A 89 9.69 -8.30 10.75
N ASP A 90 8.45 -8.75 10.67
CA ASP A 90 8.00 -9.82 9.75
C ASP A 90 8.12 -9.40 8.30
N PHE A 91 7.93 -8.11 8.01
CA PHE A 91 8.08 -7.51 6.69
C PHE A 91 9.40 -7.86 6.01
N PHE A 92 10.48 -7.95 6.78
CA PHE A 92 11.82 -8.22 6.27
C PHE A 92 12.06 -9.70 5.92
N ASN A 93 11.09 -10.57 6.23
CA ASN A 93 11.13 -12.01 5.96
C ASN A 93 10.11 -12.44 4.89
N VAL A 94 9.41 -11.50 4.26
CA VAL A 94 8.43 -11.78 3.21
C VAL A 94 9.13 -12.46 2.03
N PRO A 95 8.72 -13.69 1.63
CA PRO A 95 9.45 -14.50 0.64
C PRO A 95 9.57 -13.80 -0.73
N GLU A 96 8.54 -13.08 -1.16
CA GLU A 96 8.51 -12.40 -2.46
C GLU A 96 9.51 -11.24 -2.49
N PHE A 97 9.64 -10.49 -1.39
CA PHE A 97 10.65 -9.45 -1.28
C PHE A 97 12.06 -10.02 -1.30
N LEU A 98 12.26 -11.12 -0.59
CA LEU A 98 13.55 -11.81 -0.58
C LEU A 98 13.89 -12.39 -1.96
N THR A 99 12.92 -12.89 -2.71
CA THR A 99 13.09 -13.33 -4.10
C THR A 99 13.58 -12.19 -4.98
N ALA A 100 12.98 -11.00 -4.86
CA ALA A 100 13.43 -9.81 -5.60
C ALA A 100 14.87 -9.40 -5.22
N VAL A 101 15.21 -9.45 -3.94
CA VAL A 101 16.55 -9.16 -3.42
C VAL A 101 17.59 -10.18 -3.93
N GLU A 102 17.26 -11.45 -3.87
CA GLU A 102 18.16 -12.53 -4.33
C GLU A 102 18.41 -12.46 -5.83
N ASN A 103 17.38 -12.12 -6.62
CA ASN A 103 17.52 -11.87 -8.04
C ASN A 103 18.53 -10.76 -8.31
N CYS A 104 18.41 -9.63 -7.61
CA CYS A 104 19.36 -8.51 -7.75
C CYS A 104 20.78 -8.92 -7.40
N LYS A 105 20.97 -9.67 -6.32
CA LYS A 105 22.30 -10.18 -5.92
C LYS A 105 22.90 -11.14 -6.95
N LYS A 106 22.09 -12.10 -7.43
CA LYS A 106 22.52 -13.12 -8.39
C LYS A 106 22.92 -12.53 -9.73
N ASN A 107 22.15 -11.55 -10.22
CA ASN A 107 22.36 -10.96 -11.55
C ASN A 107 23.21 -9.68 -11.49
N ASN A 108 23.62 -9.22 -10.31
CA ASN A 108 24.23 -7.90 -10.09
C ASN A 108 23.40 -6.77 -10.73
N SER A 109 22.07 -6.91 -10.66
CA SER A 109 21.07 -6.03 -11.25
C SER A 109 20.52 -5.04 -10.22
N ALA A 110 19.59 -4.17 -10.63
CA ALA A 110 19.02 -3.14 -9.78
C ALA A 110 17.70 -3.57 -9.13
N LEU A 111 17.43 -3.03 -7.95
CA LEU A 111 16.11 -3.03 -7.33
C LEU A 111 15.45 -1.69 -7.60
N HIS A 112 14.29 -1.74 -8.26
CA HIS A 112 13.44 -0.58 -8.53
C HIS A 112 12.22 -0.61 -7.62
N LEU A 113 12.01 0.48 -6.89
CA LEU A 113 10.85 0.69 -6.03
C LEU A 113 9.99 1.78 -6.65
N PHE A 114 8.72 1.52 -6.93
CA PHE A 114 7.83 2.56 -7.37
C PHE A 114 6.44 2.49 -6.73
N GLY A 115 5.77 3.62 -6.67
CA GLY A 115 4.47 3.79 -6.05
C GLY A 115 4.22 5.23 -5.62
N LEU A 116 3.07 5.44 -5.00
CA LEU A 116 2.65 6.77 -4.57
C LEU A 116 3.41 7.19 -3.31
N VAL A 117 4.16 8.28 -3.42
CA VAL A 117 4.98 8.83 -2.32
C VAL A 117 4.19 9.91 -1.60
N SER A 118 3.43 9.50 -0.59
CA SER A 118 2.65 10.40 0.26
C SER A 118 2.32 9.77 1.63
N THR A 119 1.78 10.57 2.52
CA THR A 119 1.25 10.15 3.82
C THR A 119 -0.28 9.93 3.81
N GLY A 120 -0.92 10.06 2.65
CA GLY A 120 -2.38 9.99 2.51
C GLY A 120 -3.00 8.66 2.93
N GLY A 121 -2.24 7.56 2.85
CA GLY A 121 -2.67 6.25 3.36
C GLY A 121 -3.82 5.59 2.59
N VAL A 122 -4.17 6.09 1.41
CA VAL A 122 -5.26 5.55 0.57
C VAL A 122 -4.75 4.48 -0.39
N HIS A 123 -3.59 4.68 -1.01
CA HIS A 123 -2.98 3.76 -1.97
C HIS A 123 -1.68 3.17 -1.48
N SER A 124 -0.94 3.93 -0.69
CA SER A 124 0.40 3.64 -0.17
C SER A 124 0.66 4.48 1.07
N HIS A 125 1.83 4.32 1.67
CA HIS A 125 2.30 5.19 2.75
C HIS A 125 3.81 5.29 2.75
N LEU A 126 4.38 6.49 3.07
CA LEU A 126 5.82 6.73 3.15
C LEU A 126 6.56 5.73 4.03
N ASN A 127 5.99 5.32 5.16
CA ASN A 127 6.62 4.32 6.04
C ASN A 127 6.87 2.97 5.34
N HIS A 128 6.07 2.63 4.32
CA HIS A 128 6.21 1.37 3.61
C HIS A 128 7.42 1.38 2.68
N ILE A 129 7.68 2.48 1.98
CA ILE A 129 8.91 2.61 1.19
C ILE A 129 10.15 2.70 2.08
N TYR A 130 10.05 3.31 3.28
CA TYR A 130 11.15 3.28 4.24
C TYR A 130 11.48 1.84 4.67
N GLY A 131 10.46 1.00 4.88
CA GLY A 131 10.63 -0.43 5.13
C GLY A 131 11.37 -1.15 4.00
N LEU A 132 11.03 -0.84 2.75
CA LEU A 132 11.72 -1.43 1.58
C LEU A 132 13.19 -0.95 1.44
N LEU A 133 13.47 0.32 1.72
CA LEU A 133 14.83 0.84 1.75
C LEU A 133 15.65 0.16 2.85
N GLU A 134 15.07 -0.02 4.03
CA GLU A 134 15.70 -0.77 5.13
C GLU A 134 15.94 -2.23 4.75
N LEU A 135 14.99 -2.89 4.08
CA LEU A 135 15.15 -4.26 3.55
C LEU A 135 16.35 -4.32 2.60
N ALA A 136 16.45 -3.37 1.66
CA ALA A 136 17.55 -3.30 0.70
C ALA A 136 18.90 -3.10 1.40
N LYS A 137 18.95 -2.20 2.39
CA LYS A 137 20.14 -1.97 3.22
C LYS A 137 20.56 -3.22 3.99
N ARG A 138 19.65 -3.87 4.70
CA ARG A 138 19.91 -5.10 5.46
C ARG A 138 20.50 -6.22 4.57
N ASN A 139 20.11 -6.20 3.32
CA ASN A 139 20.56 -7.18 2.33
C ASN A 139 21.77 -6.73 1.52
N GLY A 140 22.34 -5.56 1.76
CA GLY A 140 23.54 -5.04 1.12
C GLY A 140 23.38 -4.73 -0.36
N LEU A 141 22.17 -4.33 -0.80
CA LEU A 141 21.93 -3.91 -2.18
C LEU A 141 22.49 -2.50 -2.40
N GLU A 142 23.33 -2.35 -3.42
CA GLU A 142 23.95 -1.06 -3.79
C GLU A 142 23.15 -0.30 -4.86
N LYS A 143 22.49 -1.04 -5.78
CA LYS A 143 21.72 -0.48 -6.90
C LYS A 143 20.25 -0.46 -6.55
N VAL A 144 19.81 0.57 -5.81
CA VAL A 144 18.42 0.74 -5.39
C VAL A 144 17.91 2.08 -5.91
N TYR A 145 16.85 2.05 -6.70
CA TYR A 145 16.29 3.24 -7.34
C TYR A 145 14.80 3.38 -7.04
N VAL A 146 14.40 4.60 -6.73
CA VAL A 146 13.00 4.93 -6.45
C VAL A 146 12.43 5.78 -7.59
N HIS A 147 11.26 5.40 -8.03
CA HIS A 147 10.44 6.13 -9.00
C HIS A 147 9.21 6.66 -8.27
N CYS A 148 9.20 7.95 -7.98
CA CYS A 148 8.17 8.58 -7.15
C CYS A 148 6.93 8.91 -7.99
N PHE A 149 5.76 8.37 -7.60
CA PHE A 149 4.47 8.88 -8.07
C PHE A 149 3.98 9.91 -7.06
N LEU A 150 3.57 11.09 -7.53
CA LEU A 150 3.11 12.18 -6.67
C LEU A 150 1.58 12.18 -6.58
N ASP A 151 1.07 12.58 -5.43
CA ASP A 151 -0.34 12.47 -5.05
C ASP A 151 -1.19 13.67 -5.48
N GLY A 152 -1.28 14.69 -4.67
CA GLY A 152 -2.08 15.89 -4.90
C GLY A 152 -3.60 15.70 -4.91
N ARG A 153 -4.11 14.50 -4.53
CA ARG A 153 -5.54 14.18 -4.37
C ARG A 153 -5.91 13.77 -2.96
N ASP A 154 -5.12 12.84 -2.39
CA ASP A 154 -5.33 12.33 -1.04
C ASP A 154 -4.51 13.16 -0.03
N THR A 155 -3.64 14.03 -0.53
CA THR A 155 -2.83 15.01 0.17
C THR A 155 -2.93 16.38 -0.54
N PRO A 156 -2.49 17.49 0.10
CA PRO A 156 -2.50 18.81 -0.53
C PRO A 156 -1.79 18.82 -1.90
N PRO A 157 -2.25 19.66 -2.86
CA PRO A 157 -1.82 19.60 -4.26
C PRO A 157 -0.33 19.84 -4.53
N GLU A 158 0.41 20.44 -3.60
CA GLU A 158 1.84 20.79 -3.73
C GLU A 158 2.65 20.30 -2.54
N SER A 159 2.27 19.17 -1.93
CA SER A 159 2.98 18.54 -0.81
C SER A 159 4.05 17.53 -1.25
N GLY A 160 4.04 17.10 -2.50
CA GLY A 160 4.92 16.06 -3.01
C GLY A 160 6.41 16.39 -2.92
N LYS A 161 6.78 17.68 -3.08
CA LYS A 161 8.15 18.12 -2.89
C LYS A 161 8.65 17.87 -1.47
N GLU A 162 7.81 18.12 -0.46
CA GLU A 162 8.15 17.85 0.95
C GLU A 162 8.34 16.36 1.18
N PHE A 163 7.41 15.52 0.72
CA PHE A 163 7.50 14.06 0.85
C PHE A 163 8.74 13.48 0.15
N VAL A 164 9.09 13.97 -1.03
CA VAL A 164 10.30 13.52 -1.73
C VAL A 164 11.56 14.00 -1.00
N THR A 165 11.57 15.21 -0.44
CA THR A 165 12.68 15.69 0.38
C THR A 165 12.89 14.82 1.62
N GLU A 166 11.80 14.45 2.31
CA GLU A 166 11.83 13.54 3.46
C GLU A 166 12.35 12.14 3.07
N LEU A 167 11.89 11.63 1.93
CA LEU A 167 12.36 10.36 1.37
C LEU A 167 13.87 10.38 1.06
N GLU A 168 14.37 11.44 0.42
CA GLU A 168 15.80 11.61 0.14
C GLU A 168 16.63 11.72 1.43
N ALA A 169 16.12 12.41 2.45
CA ALA A 169 16.76 12.46 3.76
C ALA A 169 16.85 11.07 4.41
N LYS A 170 15.77 10.27 4.30
CA LYS A 170 15.76 8.87 4.80
C LYS A 170 16.72 7.98 4.03
N MET A 171 16.82 8.13 2.71
CA MET A 171 17.81 7.43 1.89
C MET A 171 19.25 7.77 2.32
N ALA A 172 19.51 9.05 2.59
CA ALA A 172 20.82 9.49 3.08
C ALA A 172 21.15 8.93 4.48
N GLU A 173 20.18 8.91 5.41
CA GLU A 173 20.31 8.28 6.73
C GLU A 173 20.65 6.79 6.61
N LEU A 174 19.94 6.08 5.74
CA LEU A 174 20.15 4.65 5.51
C LEU A 174 21.41 4.35 4.70
N GLY A 175 21.90 5.32 3.92
CA GLY A 175 23.02 5.12 3.00
C GLY A 175 22.67 4.24 1.80
N THR A 176 21.40 4.18 1.41
CA THR A 176 20.92 3.37 0.29
C THR A 176 19.75 4.04 -0.43
N GLY A 177 19.65 3.79 -1.74
CA GLY A 177 18.59 4.33 -2.60
C GLY A 177 18.92 5.70 -3.21
N LYS A 178 18.37 5.94 -4.40
CA LYS A 178 18.37 7.23 -5.09
C LYS A 178 17.04 7.40 -5.84
N VAL A 179 16.51 8.62 -5.89
CA VAL A 179 15.34 8.92 -6.72
C VAL A 179 15.78 9.00 -8.18
N ALA A 180 15.22 8.16 -9.05
CA ALA A 180 15.58 8.07 -10.45
C ALA A 180 14.57 8.76 -11.38
N SER A 181 13.28 8.78 -11.03
CA SER A 181 12.26 9.51 -11.78
C SER A 181 11.12 9.96 -10.89
N VAL A 182 10.39 10.96 -11.35
CA VAL A 182 9.21 11.50 -10.66
C VAL A 182 8.10 11.76 -11.69
N MET A 183 6.86 11.46 -11.31
CA MET A 183 5.68 11.68 -12.16
C MET A 183 4.41 11.79 -11.32
N GLY A 184 3.45 12.55 -11.79
CA GLY A 184 2.15 12.63 -11.14
C GLY A 184 1.33 11.35 -11.32
N ARG A 185 0.45 11.08 -10.35
CA ARG A 185 -0.45 9.92 -10.39
C ARG A 185 -1.39 9.91 -11.59
N TYR A 186 -1.64 11.05 -12.22
CA TYR A 186 -2.40 11.18 -13.46
C TYR A 186 -1.82 10.34 -14.61
N TYR A 187 -0.50 10.13 -14.63
CA TYR A 187 0.21 9.33 -15.64
C TYR A 187 0.44 7.88 -15.17
N ALA A 188 0.98 7.71 -13.98
CA ALA A 188 1.43 6.39 -13.50
C ALA A 188 0.32 5.56 -12.85
N MET A 189 -0.82 6.17 -12.51
CA MET A 189 -1.90 5.54 -11.77
C MET A 189 -3.25 5.78 -12.45
N ASP A 190 -3.28 5.73 -13.78
CA ASP A 190 -4.53 5.73 -14.53
C ASP A 190 -5.36 4.46 -14.23
N ARG A 191 -6.67 4.53 -14.40
CA ARG A 191 -7.60 3.40 -14.28
C ARG A 191 -8.74 3.46 -15.30
N ASP A 192 -8.61 4.37 -16.27
CA ASP A 192 -9.64 4.67 -17.26
C ASP A 192 -9.18 4.27 -18.68
N LYS A 193 -8.13 3.39 -18.75
CA LYS A 193 -7.51 2.90 -19.99
C LYS A 193 -6.98 4.02 -20.90
N ARG A 194 -6.50 5.08 -20.26
CA ARG A 194 -5.83 6.17 -20.97
C ARG A 194 -4.36 5.80 -21.18
N TRP A 195 -4.16 4.86 -22.09
CA TRP A 195 -2.85 4.32 -22.41
C TRP A 195 -1.84 5.36 -22.87
N ASP A 196 -2.31 6.46 -23.47
CA ASP A 196 -1.52 7.65 -23.78
C ASP A 196 -0.80 8.24 -22.56
N ARG A 197 -1.40 8.16 -21.38
CA ARG A 197 -0.81 8.63 -20.12
C ARG A 197 0.16 7.59 -19.54
N VAL A 198 -0.29 6.34 -19.48
CA VAL A 198 0.49 5.23 -18.93
C VAL A 198 1.78 5.02 -19.73
N GLU A 199 1.73 5.19 -21.06
CA GLU A 199 2.89 5.10 -21.94
C GLU A 199 3.99 6.11 -21.59
N LEU A 200 3.64 7.36 -21.22
CA LEU A 200 4.61 8.36 -20.79
C LEU A 200 5.33 7.93 -19.50
N ALA A 201 4.57 7.42 -18.53
CA ALA A 201 5.14 6.88 -17.30
C ALA A 201 6.04 5.67 -17.58
N TYR A 202 5.58 4.71 -18.39
CA TYR A 202 6.32 3.53 -18.77
C TYR A 202 7.64 3.87 -19.50
N LYS A 203 7.62 4.82 -20.43
CA LYS A 203 8.83 5.28 -21.16
C LYS A 203 9.83 5.97 -20.22
N ALA A 204 9.37 6.78 -19.28
CA ALA A 204 10.26 7.37 -18.28
C ALA A 204 10.94 6.29 -17.41
N LEU A 205 10.19 5.26 -17.01
CA LEU A 205 10.70 4.15 -16.20
C LEU A 205 11.69 3.24 -16.95
N THR A 206 11.43 2.95 -18.23
CA THR A 206 12.17 1.92 -18.98
C THR A 206 13.20 2.46 -19.95
N LYS A 207 12.97 3.68 -20.49
CA LYS A 207 13.86 4.28 -21.50
C LYS A 207 14.55 5.56 -21.03
N GLY A 208 14.16 6.10 -19.88
CA GLY A 208 14.63 7.39 -19.42
C GLY A 208 14.13 8.55 -20.32
N GLU A 209 13.03 8.33 -21.04
CA GLU A 209 12.40 9.33 -21.89
C GLU A 209 11.49 10.24 -21.07
N GLY A 210 11.42 11.51 -21.44
CA GLY A 210 10.60 12.54 -20.78
C GLY A 210 11.39 13.80 -20.49
N ASN A 211 10.84 14.65 -19.62
CA ASN A 211 11.58 15.80 -19.11
C ASN A 211 12.77 15.35 -18.27
N THR A 212 13.75 16.22 -18.07
CA THR A 212 14.93 15.92 -17.26
C THR A 212 15.13 16.96 -16.17
N ALA A 213 15.67 16.55 -15.04
CA ALA A 213 16.06 17.43 -13.93
C ALA A 213 17.37 16.96 -13.31
N ALA A 214 18.13 17.87 -12.69
CA ALA A 214 19.36 17.51 -11.99
C ALA A 214 19.09 16.85 -10.63
N SER A 215 17.93 17.15 -10.03
CA SER A 215 17.44 16.48 -8.81
C SER A 215 15.91 16.33 -8.85
N ALA A 216 15.38 15.43 -8.02
CA ALA A 216 13.95 15.21 -7.93
C ALA A 216 13.21 16.48 -7.46
N THR A 217 13.72 17.13 -6.43
CA THR A 217 13.11 18.34 -5.82
C THR A 217 13.15 19.55 -6.75
N GLU A 218 14.20 19.71 -7.57
CA GLU A 218 14.26 20.75 -8.60
C GLU A 218 13.23 20.51 -9.72
N GLY A 219 13.08 19.27 -10.19
CA GLY A 219 12.10 18.93 -11.21
C GLY A 219 10.65 19.12 -10.74
N ILE A 220 10.36 18.80 -9.47
CA ILE A 220 9.05 19.06 -8.87
C ILE A 220 8.80 20.57 -8.79
N GLN A 221 9.78 21.36 -8.30
CA GLN A 221 9.64 22.80 -8.22
C GLN A 221 9.38 23.43 -9.59
N ALA A 222 10.14 23.01 -10.60
CA ALA A 222 9.92 23.50 -11.98
C ALA A 222 8.51 23.18 -12.50
N SER A 223 7.93 22.04 -12.08
CA SER A 223 6.53 21.70 -12.40
C SER A 223 5.55 22.64 -11.71
N TYR A 224 5.76 22.98 -10.44
CA TYR A 224 4.93 23.93 -9.70
C TYR A 224 5.03 25.34 -10.32
N ASP A 225 6.23 25.78 -10.66
CA ASP A 225 6.47 27.07 -11.33
C ASP A 225 5.77 27.16 -12.70
N ALA A 226 5.58 26.01 -13.36
CA ALA A 226 4.80 25.87 -14.59
C ALA A 226 3.28 25.66 -14.35
N GLY A 227 2.80 25.82 -13.11
CA GLY A 227 1.38 25.67 -12.74
C GLY A 227 0.88 24.23 -12.75
N LYS A 228 1.76 23.24 -12.60
CA LYS A 228 1.41 21.82 -12.50
C LYS A 228 1.57 21.34 -11.05
N SER A 229 0.44 21.02 -10.41
CA SER A 229 0.45 20.39 -9.08
C SER A 229 0.89 18.92 -9.15
N ASP A 230 1.08 18.29 -8.00
CA ASP A 230 1.58 16.92 -7.83
C ASP A 230 0.91 15.92 -8.77
N GLU A 231 -0.42 15.92 -8.79
CA GLU A 231 -1.21 14.99 -9.62
C GLU A 231 -0.80 15.04 -11.10
N PHE A 232 -0.46 16.21 -11.61
CA PHE A 232 -0.24 16.50 -13.02
C PHE A 232 1.23 16.73 -13.41
N VAL A 233 2.16 16.41 -12.53
CA VAL A 233 3.59 16.46 -12.85
C VAL A 233 3.88 15.52 -14.02
N VAL A 234 4.30 16.12 -15.14
CA VAL A 234 4.67 15.36 -16.33
C VAL A 234 5.90 14.50 -16.02
N PRO A 235 5.92 13.21 -16.43
CA PRO A 235 7.05 12.35 -16.12
C PRO A 235 8.39 12.96 -16.48
N PHE A 236 9.30 12.96 -15.50
CA PHE A 236 10.68 13.36 -15.71
C PHE A 236 11.65 12.40 -15.05
N VAL A 237 12.87 12.35 -15.58
CA VAL A 237 13.96 11.53 -15.06
C VAL A 237 15.03 12.41 -14.42
N VAL A 238 15.58 11.95 -13.30
CA VAL A 238 16.75 12.56 -12.70
C VAL A 238 17.97 12.16 -13.51
N THR A 239 18.81 13.13 -13.84
CA THR A 239 19.99 12.90 -14.68
C THR A 239 21.28 13.14 -13.93
N GLU A 240 22.26 12.29 -14.22
CA GLU A 240 23.64 12.45 -13.77
C GLU A 240 24.54 12.42 -15.02
N ASN A 241 25.39 13.45 -15.18
CA ASN A 241 26.25 13.61 -16.37
C ASN A 241 25.46 13.57 -17.72
N GLY A 242 24.26 14.11 -17.73
CA GLY A 242 23.41 14.22 -18.94
C GLY A 242 22.74 12.90 -19.37
N LYS A 243 22.77 11.87 -18.52
CA LYS A 243 22.06 10.59 -18.73
C LYS A 243 21.09 10.33 -17.60
N ALA A 244 20.01 9.62 -17.88
CA ALA A 244 19.11 9.14 -16.85
C ALA A 244 19.89 8.35 -15.78
N LEU A 245 19.64 8.64 -14.51
CA LEU A 245 20.33 8.01 -13.38
C LEU A 245 20.12 6.49 -13.38
N ALA A 246 18.92 6.02 -13.66
CA ALA A 246 18.61 4.62 -13.84
C ALA A 246 17.33 4.44 -14.66
N THR A 247 17.25 3.31 -15.35
CA THR A 247 16.08 2.79 -16.05
C THR A 247 15.89 1.33 -15.70
N ILE A 248 14.67 0.82 -15.81
CA ILE A 248 14.34 -0.60 -15.56
C ILE A 248 14.75 -1.42 -16.79
N ASN A 249 15.56 -2.45 -16.59
CA ASN A 249 16.12 -3.29 -17.64
C ASN A 249 15.87 -4.78 -17.37
N ASP A 250 16.15 -5.63 -18.37
CA ASP A 250 16.10 -7.09 -18.18
C ASP A 250 16.97 -7.54 -17.01
N GLY A 251 16.45 -8.44 -16.22
CA GLY A 251 17.12 -9.00 -15.06
C GLY A 251 16.98 -8.17 -13.77
N ASP A 252 16.40 -6.98 -13.85
CA ASP A 252 16.13 -6.17 -12.66
C ASP A 252 14.96 -6.73 -11.86
N SER A 253 14.83 -6.25 -10.62
CA SER A 253 13.67 -6.50 -9.78
C SER A 253 12.87 -5.22 -9.56
N VAL A 254 11.56 -5.36 -9.53
CA VAL A 254 10.62 -4.26 -9.27
C VAL A 254 9.76 -4.62 -8.07
N ILE A 255 9.58 -3.69 -7.13
CA ILE A 255 8.57 -3.78 -6.08
C ILE A 255 7.65 -2.57 -6.18
N PHE A 256 6.38 -2.81 -6.47
CA PHE A 256 5.32 -1.80 -6.48
C PHE A 256 4.65 -1.76 -5.10
N PHE A 257 4.88 -0.68 -4.36
CA PHE A 257 4.49 -0.59 -2.95
C PHE A 257 3.09 0.00 -2.69
N ASN A 258 2.27 0.17 -3.71
CA ASN A 258 0.85 0.47 -3.52
C ASN A 258 0.13 -0.77 -3.01
N PHE A 259 -0.66 -0.64 -1.94
CA PHE A 259 -1.48 -1.74 -1.42
C PHE A 259 -2.92 -1.72 -1.94
N ARG A 260 -3.37 -0.62 -2.56
CA ARG A 260 -4.68 -0.52 -3.20
C ARG A 260 -4.56 -0.80 -4.70
N PRO A 261 -5.30 -1.80 -5.24
CA PRO A 261 -5.07 -2.33 -6.58
C PRO A 261 -5.63 -1.49 -7.72
N ASP A 262 -6.73 -0.73 -7.51
CA ASP A 262 -7.54 -0.15 -8.58
C ASP A 262 -6.77 0.74 -9.57
N ARG A 263 -5.73 1.45 -9.10
CA ARG A 263 -4.88 2.33 -9.91
C ARG A 263 -3.46 1.76 -10.15
N ALA A 264 -3.19 0.55 -9.68
CA ALA A 264 -1.92 -0.11 -9.92
C ALA A 264 -1.97 -1.07 -11.12
N ARG A 265 -3.17 -1.50 -11.54
CA ARG A 265 -3.38 -2.52 -12.55
C ARG A 265 -2.77 -2.18 -13.89
N GLU A 266 -3.08 -1.01 -14.44
CA GLU A 266 -2.73 -0.68 -15.83
C GLU A 266 -1.23 -0.65 -16.08
N ILE A 267 -0.47 0.01 -15.22
CA ILE A 267 0.99 0.01 -15.37
C ILE A 267 1.60 -1.37 -15.09
N THR A 268 0.98 -2.17 -14.20
CA THR A 268 1.42 -3.55 -13.95
C THR A 268 1.17 -4.43 -15.18
N HIS A 269 0.01 -4.32 -15.85
CA HIS A 269 -0.23 -4.96 -17.14
C HIS A 269 0.82 -4.58 -18.18
N ALA A 270 1.19 -3.28 -18.23
CA ALA A 270 2.21 -2.81 -19.16
C ALA A 270 3.59 -3.44 -18.92
N PHE A 271 3.93 -3.86 -17.70
CA PHE A 271 5.17 -4.57 -17.40
C PHE A 271 5.06 -6.08 -17.53
N CYS A 272 3.96 -6.68 -17.11
CA CYS A 272 3.85 -8.12 -16.86
C CYS A 272 3.21 -8.92 -17.99
N ASP A 273 2.26 -8.35 -18.75
CA ASP A 273 1.52 -9.11 -19.75
C ASP A 273 2.38 -9.47 -20.96
N ASP A 274 2.27 -10.73 -21.42
CA ASP A 274 2.92 -11.17 -22.64
C ASP A 274 2.28 -10.51 -23.88
N ASN A 275 0.96 -10.40 -23.89
CA ASN A 275 0.15 -9.89 -24.99
C ASN A 275 -0.48 -8.53 -24.64
N PHE A 276 0.34 -7.58 -24.19
CA PHE A 276 -0.12 -6.22 -23.90
C PHE A 276 -0.38 -5.43 -25.17
N ASP A 277 -1.54 -4.80 -25.27
CA ASP A 277 -2.01 -4.07 -26.47
C ASP A 277 -2.31 -2.57 -26.22
N GLY A 278 -2.06 -2.06 -25.02
CA GLY A 278 -2.35 -0.66 -24.67
C GLY A 278 -1.49 0.36 -25.40
N PHE A 279 -0.21 0.05 -25.64
CA PHE A 279 0.75 0.81 -26.46
C PHE A 279 1.89 -0.09 -26.95
N ALA A 280 2.66 0.39 -27.92
CA ALA A 280 3.77 -0.38 -28.49
C ALA A 280 4.95 -0.47 -27.50
N ARG A 281 5.32 -1.68 -27.11
CA ARG A 281 6.56 -2.00 -26.38
C ARG A 281 7.58 -2.59 -27.38
N GLU A 282 8.86 -2.25 -27.24
CA GLU A 282 9.91 -2.90 -28.04
C GLU A 282 10.01 -4.38 -27.71
N LYS A 283 9.92 -4.70 -26.41
CA LYS A 283 9.85 -6.06 -25.88
C LYS A 283 9.21 -6.03 -24.50
N LYS A 284 8.76 -7.17 -24.02
CA LYS A 284 8.52 -7.39 -22.59
C LYS A 284 9.86 -7.53 -21.88
N LEU A 285 10.04 -6.84 -20.77
CA LEU A 285 11.23 -6.97 -19.93
C LEU A 285 11.14 -8.26 -19.09
N ASP A 286 12.27 -8.94 -18.94
CA ASP A 286 12.40 -10.09 -18.03
C ASP A 286 12.70 -9.56 -16.62
N LEU A 287 11.70 -9.53 -15.75
CA LEU A 287 11.76 -8.91 -14.42
C LEU A 287 11.28 -9.87 -13.34
N VAL A 288 11.84 -9.74 -12.14
CA VAL A 288 11.13 -10.16 -10.93
C VAL A 288 10.24 -9.01 -10.48
N TYR A 289 8.94 -9.12 -10.73
CA TYR A 289 7.97 -8.06 -10.44
C TYR A 289 7.10 -8.45 -9.24
N VAL A 290 7.15 -7.65 -8.17
CA VAL A 290 6.46 -7.90 -6.91
C VAL A 290 5.43 -6.80 -6.64
N CYS A 291 4.22 -7.20 -6.32
CA CYS A 291 3.12 -6.32 -5.89
C CYS A 291 2.87 -6.47 -4.38
N PHE A 292 2.55 -5.38 -3.71
CA PHE A 292 2.19 -5.42 -2.27
C PHE A 292 0.90 -6.17 -1.97
N THR A 293 0.02 -6.27 -2.95
CA THR A 293 -1.24 -7.02 -2.87
C THR A 293 -1.54 -7.63 -4.24
N ASP A 294 -2.54 -8.47 -4.34
CA ASP A 294 -3.03 -8.91 -5.65
C ASP A 294 -3.76 -7.76 -6.35
N TYR A 295 -3.17 -7.28 -7.45
CA TYR A 295 -3.78 -6.20 -8.22
C TYR A 295 -4.81 -6.70 -9.22
N ASP A 296 -4.56 -7.87 -9.82
CA ASP A 296 -5.43 -8.47 -10.82
C ASP A 296 -5.06 -9.95 -11.02
N GLU A 297 -6.05 -10.84 -10.89
CA GLU A 297 -5.86 -12.29 -11.04
C GLU A 297 -5.44 -12.70 -12.47
N THR A 298 -5.69 -11.83 -13.46
CA THR A 298 -5.31 -12.10 -14.86
C THR A 298 -3.83 -11.88 -15.12
N ILE A 299 -3.10 -11.16 -14.24
CA ILE A 299 -1.68 -10.93 -14.36
C ILE A 299 -0.92 -12.12 -13.77
N THR A 300 -0.40 -13.00 -14.63
CA THR A 300 0.26 -14.26 -14.22
C THR A 300 1.76 -14.15 -13.99
N ASN A 301 2.40 -13.10 -14.51
CA ASN A 301 3.87 -12.92 -14.45
C ASN A 301 4.29 -11.94 -13.34
N LYS A 302 3.64 -12.03 -12.19
CA LYS A 302 3.96 -11.26 -10.99
C LYS A 302 4.05 -12.17 -9.78
N ALA A 303 4.88 -11.81 -8.81
CA ALA A 303 4.76 -12.28 -7.44
C ALA A 303 3.91 -11.27 -6.64
N GLN A 304 3.19 -11.73 -5.66
CA GLN A 304 2.41 -10.88 -4.76
C GLN A 304 2.62 -11.34 -3.34
N THR A 305 2.70 -10.40 -2.40
CA THR A 305 2.77 -10.77 -1.00
C THR A 305 1.42 -11.33 -0.58
N GLU A 306 1.40 -12.52 -0.01
CA GLU A 306 0.17 -13.10 0.49
C GLU A 306 -0.42 -12.20 1.59
N SER A 307 -1.71 -11.94 1.49
CA SER A 307 -2.46 -11.40 2.61
C SER A 307 -2.51 -12.47 3.69
N THR A 308 -1.86 -12.26 4.81
CA THR A 308 -1.96 -13.17 5.98
C THR A 308 -3.41 -13.41 6.43
N ALA A 309 -4.35 -12.55 5.99
CA ALA A 309 -5.77 -12.74 6.22
C ALA A 309 -6.35 -13.97 5.49
N ALA A 310 -5.83 -14.36 4.33
CA ALA A 310 -6.33 -15.54 3.58
C ALA A 310 -5.84 -16.84 4.22
N THR A 311 -4.55 -16.91 4.57
CA THR A 311 -3.93 -18.11 5.18
C THR A 311 -4.52 -18.41 6.56
N GLU A 312 -4.78 -17.38 7.38
CA GLU A 312 -5.43 -17.54 8.68
C GLU A 312 -6.92 -17.90 8.59
N GLN A 313 -7.63 -17.46 7.51
CA GLN A 313 -9.02 -17.87 7.29
C GLN A 313 -9.14 -19.37 6.93
N GLU A 314 -8.24 -19.91 6.12
CA GLU A 314 -8.21 -21.33 5.81
C GLU A 314 -7.89 -22.19 7.04
N THR A 315 -6.99 -21.75 7.92
CA THR A 315 -6.64 -22.47 9.15
C THR A 315 -7.80 -22.49 10.13
N ILE A 316 -8.52 -21.40 10.33
CA ILE A 316 -9.67 -21.33 11.24
C ILE A 316 -10.85 -22.17 10.72
N VAL A 317 -11.12 -22.17 9.42
CA VAL A 317 -12.18 -22.99 8.84
C VAL A 317 -11.83 -24.48 8.96
N THR A 318 -10.57 -24.87 8.83
CA THR A 318 -10.12 -26.25 8.99
C THR A 318 -10.16 -26.70 10.45
N GLU A 319 -9.82 -25.87 11.42
CA GLU A 319 -9.89 -26.19 12.86
C GLU A 319 -11.33 -26.33 13.35
N VAL A 320 -12.22 -25.40 12.95
CA VAL A 320 -13.66 -25.50 13.30
C VAL A 320 -14.33 -26.72 12.67
N SER A 321 -13.93 -27.12 11.46
CA SER A 321 -14.45 -28.34 10.84
C SER A 321 -13.88 -29.62 11.44
N ALA A 322 -12.66 -29.60 11.96
CA ALA A 322 -12.04 -30.75 12.64
C ALA A 322 -12.66 -31.01 14.03
N GLU A 323 -12.95 -29.95 14.79
CA GLU A 323 -13.61 -30.10 16.11
C GLU A 323 -15.08 -30.54 16.01
N THR A 324 -15.76 -30.23 14.90
CA THR A 324 -17.17 -30.64 14.70
C THR A 324 -17.30 -32.12 14.28
N GLN A 325 -16.21 -32.77 13.86
CA GLN A 325 -16.21 -34.20 13.51
C GLN A 325 -15.84 -35.16 14.66
N THR A 326 -15.40 -34.62 15.82
CA THR A 326 -14.95 -35.39 16.95
C THR A 326 -15.89 -35.35 18.16
N GLN A 327 -17.09 -34.80 18.03
CA GLN A 327 -18.18 -34.86 19.01
C GLN A 327 -19.44 -35.45 18.36
#